data_bd43c9f70426c7f7a03ca7423140afe6
#
_entry.id   bd43c9f70426c7f7a03ca7423140afe6
#
_cell.length_a   1.000
_cell.length_b   1.000
_cell.length_c   1.000
_cell.angle_alpha   90.00
_cell.angle_beta   90.00
_cell.angle_gamma   90.00
#
_symmetry.space_group_name_H-M   'P 1'
#
loop_
_entity.id
_entity.type
_entity.pdbx_description
1 polymer ?
#
loop_
_entity_poly.entity_id
_entity_poly.type
_entity_poly.pdbx_seq_one_letter_code
_entity_poly.pdbx_strand_id
1 'polypeptide(L)'
;QSLPTGETRFRVHCEQKDFLERLQLLLKQTVPAAESALSELEETDWLAAWRQFFTPVCCGNHFVVLPPWLADTPDFPGRTPILIEPKSAFGTGHHATTALCLRVVSDLLEAGRLQQGQHFLDLGTGSGVLGIGCCKFGLTGEGLDIDPLAVDNAVENRALNAIAPESFTVAE
;
A
#
# COMPACT_ATOMS: atom_id res chain seq x y z
N GLN A 1 6.20 -8.29 25.70
CA GLN A 1 5.63 -9.67 25.64
C GLN A 1 5.84 -10.33 26.99
N SER A 2 4.77 -10.88 27.56
CA SER A 2 4.88 -11.72 28.76
C SER A 2 5.38 -13.10 28.40
N LEU A 3 6.41 -13.56 29.10
CA LEU A 3 6.95 -14.92 28.91
C LEU A 3 6.17 -15.91 29.80
N PRO A 4 6.16 -17.22 29.48
CA PRO A 4 5.45 -18.24 30.26
C PRO A 4 5.91 -18.34 31.73
N THR A 5 7.09 -17.79 32.04
CA THR A 5 7.71 -17.76 33.38
C THR A 5 7.24 -16.63 34.27
N GLY A 6 6.29 -15.79 33.83
CA GLY A 6 5.90 -14.56 34.55
C GLY A 6 6.87 -13.40 34.36
N GLU A 7 7.90 -13.55 33.55
CA GLU A 7 8.83 -12.49 33.18
C GLU A 7 8.23 -11.60 32.10
N THR A 8 8.61 -10.32 32.11
CA THR A 8 8.17 -9.36 31.08
C THR A 8 9.39 -8.87 30.31
N ARG A 9 9.35 -9.00 28.99
CA ARG A 9 10.42 -8.52 28.11
C ARG A 9 9.98 -7.25 27.42
N PHE A 10 10.79 -6.20 27.54
CA PHE A 10 10.65 -4.96 26.77
C PHE A 10 11.74 -4.91 25.70
N ARG A 11 11.37 -4.41 24.51
CA ARG A 11 12.30 -4.12 23.43
C ARG A 11 12.16 -2.65 23.05
N VAL A 12 13.27 -1.93 23.07
CA VAL A 12 13.34 -0.51 22.69
C VAL A 12 14.22 -0.40 21.46
N HIS A 13 13.75 0.29 20.45
CA HIS A 13 14.48 0.58 19.22
C HIS A 13 14.81 2.07 19.18
N CYS A 14 16.05 2.40 18.89
CA CYS A 14 16.50 3.78 18.75
C CYS A 14 17.72 3.82 17.81
N GLU A 15 17.77 4.82 16.95
CA GLU A 15 18.90 5.06 16.04
C GLU A 15 20.12 5.65 16.79
N GLN A 16 19.88 6.27 17.95
CA GLN A 16 20.93 6.90 18.76
C GLN A 16 21.51 5.90 19.75
N LYS A 17 22.68 5.36 19.46
CA LYS A 17 23.39 4.39 20.30
C LYS A 17 23.64 4.94 21.71
N ASP A 18 24.11 6.19 21.79
CA ASP A 18 24.41 6.84 23.08
C ASP A 18 23.19 6.92 24.01
N PHE A 19 21.98 7.10 23.43
CA PHE A 19 20.75 7.08 24.21
C PHE A 19 20.48 5.70 24.79
N LEU A 20 20.68 4.64 24.03
CA LEU A 20 20.47 3.27 24.48
C LEU A 20 21.49 2.87 25.55
N GLU A 21 22.75 3.28 25.43
CA GLU A 21 23.79 3.04 26.44
C GLU A 21 23.46 3.75 27.78
N ARG A 22 22.98 4.99 27.74
CA ARG A 22 22.52 5.73 28.93
C ARG A 22 21.29 5.07 29.55
N LEU A 23 20.34 4.62 28.71
CA LEU A 23 19.15 3.91 29.20
C LEU A 23 19.55 2.60 29.89
N GLN A 24 20.49 1.84 29.34
CA GLN A 24 21.00 0.62 29.95
C GLN A 24 21.67 0.88 31.28
N LEU A 25 22.47 1.95 31.40
CA LEU A 25 23.11 2.35 32.64
C LEU A 25 22.06 2.74 33.71
N LEU A 26 21.06 3.51 33.32
CA LEU A 26 19.96 3.92 34.22
C LEU A 26 19.17 2.70 34.70
N LEU A 27 18.87 1.76 33.83
CA LEU A 27 18.19 0.51 34.20
C LEU A 27 18.96 -0.30 35.23
N LYS A 28 20.27 -0.44 35.05
CA LYS A 28 21.12 -1.14 36.01
C LYS A 28 21.10 -0.47 37.40
N GLN A 29 20.97 0.86 37.46
CA GLN A 29 20.91 1.61 38.71
C GLN A 29 19.53 1.54 39.40
N THR A 30 18.45 1.60 38.60
CA THR A 30 17.08 1.69 39.12
C THR A 30 16.40 0.34 39.32
N VAL A 31 16.75 -0.65 38.52
CA VAL A 31 16.20 -2.01 38.56
C VAL A 31 17.35 -3.02 38.47
N PRO A 32 18.15 -3.24 39.53
CA PRO A 32 19.33 -4.09 39.46
C PRO A 32 19.06 -5.55 39.05
N ALA A 33 17.82 -6.03 39.22
CA ALA A 33 17.40 -7.36 38.84
C ALA A 33 17.02 -7.48 37.32
N ALA A 34 16.97 -6.36 36.58
CA ALA A 34 16.67 -6.39 35.17
C ALA A 34 17.92 -6.76 34.35
N GLU A 35 17.79 -7.78 33.52
CA GLU A 35 18.80 -8.09 32.52
C GLU A 35 18.58 -7.21 31.29
N SER A 36 19.65 -6.63 30.75
CA SER A 36 19.59 -5.81 29.55
C SER A 36 20.72 -6.13 28.60
N ALA A 37 20.41 -6.24 27.32
CA ALA A 37 21.38 -6.42 26.25
C ALA A 37 21.15 -5.39 25.15
N LEU A 38 22.23 -4.84 24.61
CA LEU A 38 22.22 -4.03 23.39
C LEU A 38 22.63 -4.93 22.25
N SER A 39 21.91 -4.84 21.14
CA SER A 39 22.28 -5.48 19.89
C SER A 39 22.09 -4.49 18.75
N GLU A 40 23.01 -4.47 17.82
CA GLU A 40 22.78 -3.80 16.56
C GLU A 40 21.79 -4.68 15.76
N LEU A 41 20.77 -4.03 15.22
CA LEU A 41 19.93 -4.65 14.20
C LEU A 41 20.70 -4.49 12.89
N GLU A 42 21.09 -5.59 12.27
CA GLU A 42 21.50 -5.53 10.88
C GLU A 42 20.40 -4.81 10.09
N GLU A 43 20.79 -3.89 9.23
CA GLU A 43 19.88 -3.35 8.22
C GLU A 43 19.44 -4.51 7.32
N THR A 44 18.52 -5.30 7.83
CA THR A 44 17.79 -6.24 6.99
C THR A 44 17.08 -5.36 5.97
N ASP A 45 17.26 -5.65 4.70
CA ASP A 45 16.51 -4.97 3.64
C ASP A 45 15.01 -5.28 3.81
N TRP A 46 14.40 -4.53 4.73
CA TRP A 46 12.98 -4.63 5.04
C TRP A 46 12.13 -4.41 3.79
N LEU A 47 12.66 -3.64 2.84
CA LEU A 47 12.03 -3.41 1.54
C LEU A 47 12.02 -4.69 0.71
N ALA A 48 13.12 -5.42 0.63
CA ALA A 48 13.16 -6.69 -0.09
C ALA A 48 12.29 -7.77 0.60
N ALA A 49 12.39 -7.87 1.93
CA ALA A 49 11.57 -8.79 2.71
C ALA A 49 10.06 -8.47 2.61
N TRP A 50 9.71 -7.20 2.53
CA TRP A 50 8.34 -6.72 2.42
C TRP A 50 7.77 -6.90 1.01
N ARG A 51 8.58 -6.66 -0.04
CA ARG A 51 8.18 -6.82 -1.44
C ARG A 51 7.64 -8.22 -1.77
N GLN A 52 8.15 -9.27 -1.15
CA GLN A 52 7.69 -10.64 -1.39
C GLN A 52 6.23 -10.89 -1.01
N PHE A 53 5.63 -10.03 -0.16
CA PHE A 53 4.22 -10.15 0.22
C PHE A 53 3.27 -9.50 -0.77
N PHE A 54 3.79 -8.68 -1.71
CA PHE A 54 2.97 -8.04 -2.73
C PHE A 54 2.96 -8.88 -4.00
N THR A 55 1.99 -9.76 -4.06
CA THR A 55 1.74 -10.60 -5.23
C THR A 55 0.68 -9.96 -6.13
N PRO A 56 0.63 -10.26 -7.44
CA PRO A 56 -0.43 -9.80 -8.31
C PRO A 56 -1.81 -10.26 -7.84
N VAL A 57 -2.79 -9.35 -7.84
CA VAL A 57 -4.17 -9.63 -7.44
C VAL A 57 -5.10 -9.46 -8.63
N CYS A 58 -5.69 -10.56 -9.10
CA CYS A 58 -6.69 -10.53 -10.16
C CYS A 58 -8.05 -10.08 -9.62
N CYS A 59 -8.64 -9.05 -10.23
CA CYS A 59 -9.91 -8.46 -9.84
C CYS A 59 -10.91 -8.50 -11.02
N GLY A 60 -11.88 -9.40 -10.93
CA GLY A 60 -12.77 -9.70 -12.04
C GLY A 60 -12.01 -10.24 -13.26
N ASN A 61 -12.58 -10.06 -14.45
CA ASN A 61 -11.97 -10.52 -15.70
C ASN A 61 -11.07 -9.45 -16.35
N HIS A 62 -11.22 -8.16 -15.96
CA HIS A 62 -10.56 -7.05 -16.63
C HIS A 62 -9.29 -6.56 -15.96
N PHE A 63 -9.10 -6.78 -14.66
CA PHE A 63 -8.02 -6.14 -13.93
C PHE A 63 -7.04 -7.13 -13.30
N VAL A 64 -5.78 -6.72 -13.23
CA VAL A 64 -4.78 -7.25 -12.31
C VAL A 64 -4.07 -6.07 -11.65
N VAL A 65 -4.05 -6.05 -10.32
CA VAL A 65 -3.30 -5.07 -9.53
C VAL A 65 -1.96 -5.68 -9.17
N LEU A 66 -0.88 -4.96 -9.44
CA LEU A 66 0.47 -5.42 -9.15
C LEU A 66 1.39 -4.23 -8.83
N PRO A 67 2.44 -4.48 -8.04
CA PRO A 67 3.43 -3.45 -7.76
C PRO A 67 4.33 -3.21 -8.98
N PRO A 68 4.97 -2.02 -9.09
CA PRO A 68 5.76 -1.63 -10.26
C PRO A 68 6.90 -2.60 -10.61
N TRP A 69 7.53 -3.25 -9.63
CA TRP A 69 8.61 -4.23 -9.87
C TRP A 69 8.14 -5.55 -10.47
N LEU A 70 6.83 -5.75 -10.60
CA LEU A 70 6.22 -6.90 -11.30
C LEU A 70 5.54 -6.50 -12.62
N ALA A 71 5.76 -5.26 -13.12
CA ALA A 71 5.14 -4.75 -14.34
C ALA A 71 5.44 -5.62 -15.58
N ASP A 72 6.64 -6.21 -15.64
CA ASP A 72 7.08 -7.06 -16.74
C ASP A 72 6.70 -8.54 -16.56
N THR A 73 5.90 -8.87 -15.56
CA THR A 73 5.45 -10.26 -15.31
C THR A 73 4.47 -10.69 -16.41
N PRO A 74 4.75 -11.75 -17.19
CA PRO A 74 4.12 -11.95 -18.48
C PRO A 74 2.72 -12.58 -18.49
N ASP A 75 2.11 -13.02 -17.38
CA ASP A 75 1.03 -13.99 -17.45
C ASP A 75 -0.33 -13.57 -16.87
N PHE A 76 -0.90 -12.47 -17.38
CA PHE A 76 -2.29 -12.13 -17.07
C PHE A 76 -3.09 -11.89 -18.36
N PRO A 77 -3.30 -12.92 -19.21
CA PRO A 77 -3.94 -12.76 -20.50
C PRO A 77 -5.36 -12.19 -20.33
N GLY A 78 -5.65 -11.18 -21.14
CA GLY A 78 -6.95 -10.49 -21.14
C GLY A 78 -7.19 -9.52 -19.99
N ARG A 79 -6.23 -9.33 -19.08
CA ARG A 79 -6.35 -8.36 -18.00
C ARG A 79 -5.50 -7.11 -18.22
N THR A 80 -6.06 -5.98 -17.82
CA THR A 80 -5.39 -4.69 -17.84
C THR A 80 -4.63 -4.51 -16.53
N PRO A 81 -3.31 -4.30 -16.56
CA PRO A 81 -2.51 -4.07 -15.37
C PRO A 81 -2.78 -2.70 -14.77
N ILE A 82 -2.92 -2.66 -13.45
CA ILE A 82 -2.96 -1.46 -12.63
C ILE A 82 -1.73 -1.50 -11.72
N LEU A 83 -0.78 -0.61 -11.95
CA LEU A 83 0.45 -0.51 -11.17
C LEU A 83 0.19 0.34 -9.93
N ILE A 84 0.42 -0.23 -8.75
CA ILE A 84 0.26 0.48 -7.46
C ILE A 84 1.56 0.34 -6.68
N GLU A 85 2.21 1.48 -6.38
CA GLU A 85 3.31 1.53 -5.44
C GLU A 85 2.75 1.37 -4.02
N PRO A 86 3.08 0.27 -3.33
CA PRO A 86 2.58 0.05 -1.98
C PRO A 86 3.25 1.03 -1.01
N LYS A 87 2.45 1.95 -0.46
CA LYS A 87 2.83 2.92 0.58
C LYS A 87 1.89 2.80 1.77
N SER A 88 1.82 3.85 2.58
CA SER A 88 0.92 3.94 3.73
C SER A 88 -0.56 4.09 3.33
N ALA A 89 -0.86 4.54 2.12
CA ALA A 89 -2.22 4.70 1.65
C ALA A 89 -2.94 3.34 1.46
N PHE A 90 -4.24 3.33 1.77
CA PHE A 90 -5.09 2.17 1.55
C PHE A 90 -5.31 1.93 0.06
N GLY A 91 -5.56 0.67 -0.35
CA GLY A 91 -5.94 0.36 -1.73
C GLY A 91 -4.85 -0.32 -2.58
N THR A 92 -3.94 -1.08 -1.97
CA THR A 92 -2.93 -1.88 -2.70
C THR A 92 -3.52 -3.08 -3.47
N GLY A 93 -4.85 -3.25 -3.47
CA GLY A 93 -5.53 -4.40 -4.08
C GLY A 93 -5.59 -5.65 -3.20
N HIS A 94 -4.71 -5.79 -2.22
CA HIS A 94 -4.66 -6.98 -1.35
C HIS A 94 -5.80 -7.04 -0.33
N HIS A 95 -6.42 -5.91 0.01
CA HIS A 95 -7.58 -5.92 0.88
C HIS A 95 -8.81 -6.39 0.09
N ALA A 96 -9.58 -7.31 0.68
CA ALA A 96 -10.75 -7.91 0.02
C ALA A 96 -11.78 -6.88 -0.47
N THR A 97 -11.96 -5.77 0.24
CA THR A 97 -12.89 -4.70 -0.17
C THR A 97 -12.45 -4.02 -1.45
N THR A 98 -11.16 -3.69 -1.60
CA THR A 98 -10.61 -3.07 -2.80
C THR A 98 -10.73 -4.01 -4.01
N ALA A 99 -10.37 -5.28 -3.83
CA ALA A 99 -10.51 -6.29 -4.88
C ALA A 99 -11.98 -6.47 -5.30
N LEU A 100 -12.91 -6.43 -4.33
CA LEU A 100 -14.34 -6.53 -4.60
C LEU A 100 -14.87 -5.30 -5.37
N CYS A 101 -14.46 -4.09 -5.04
CA CYS A 101 -14.84 -2.87 -5.77
C CYS A 101 -14.35 -2.95 -7.23
N LEU A 102 -13.09 -3.31 -7.46
CA LEU A 102 -12.57 -3.50 -8.82
C LEU A 102 -13.31 -4.61 -9.57
N ARG A 103 -13.69 -5.70 -8.90
CA ARG A 103 -14.51 -6.74 -9.50
C ARG A 103 -15.88 -6.21 -9.93
N VAL A 104 -16.54 -5.41 -9.09
CA VAL A 104 -17.81 -4.78 -9.46
C VAL A 104 -17.65 -3.87 -10.66
N VAL A 105 -16.58 -3.06 -10.74
CA VAL A 105 -16.27 -2.26 -11.92
C VAL A 105 -16.08 -3.15 -13.16
N SER A 106 -15.34 -4.27 -13.02
CA SER A 106 -15.17 -5.26 -14.08
C SER A 106 -16.50 -5.83 -14.57
N ASP A 107 -17.38 -6.23 -13.65
CA ASP A 107 -18.70 -6.79 -13.98
C ASP A 107 -19.60 -5.75 -14.68
N LEU A 108 -19.52 -4.49 -14.29
CA LEU A 108 -20.25 -3.39 -14.93
C LEU A 108 -19.74 -3.07 -16.34
N LEU A 109 -18.43 -3.19 -16.57
CA LEU A 109 -17.83 -3.08 -17.92
C LEU A 109 -18.33 -4.21 -18.81
N GLU A 110 -18.31 -5.46 -18.34
CA GLU A 110 -18.82 -6.62 -19.09
C GLU A 110 -20.31 -6.47 -19.44
N ALA A 111 -21.10 -5.96 -18.51
CA ALA A 111 -22.51 -5.72 -18.72
C ALA A 111 -22.82 -4.51 -19.63
N GLY A 112 -21.79 -3.80 -20.13
CA GLY A 112 -21.94 -2.58 -20.94
C GLY A 112 -22.58 -1.40 -20.19
N ARG A 113 -22.60 -1.45 -18.85
CA ARG A 113 -23.17 -0.40 -18.00
C ARG A 113 -22.19 0.75 -17.75
N LEU A 114 -20.89 0.49 -17.86
CA LEU A 114 -19.84 1.50 -17.91
C LEU A 114 -19.33 1.60 -19.34
N GLN A 115 -19.25 2.83 -19.83
CA GLN A 115 -18.88 3.12 -21.23
C GLN A 115 -17.80 4.20 -21.25
N GLN A 116 -16.98 4.16 -22.28
CA GLN A 116 -15.97 5.18 -22.55
C GLN A 116 -16.60 6.59 -22.58
N GLY A 117 -15.91 7.56 -22.00
CA GLY A 117 -16.35 8.94 -21.90
C GLY A 117 -17.30 9.25 -20.74
N GLN A 118 -17.74 8.25 -19.97
CA GLN A 118 -18.47 8.51 -18.74
C GLN A 118 -17.55 9.07 -17.65
N HIS A 119 -18.16 9.80 -16.72
CA HIS A 119 -17.46 10.43 -15.61
C HIS A 119 -17.72 9.69 -14.29
N PHE A 120 -16.69 9.60 -13.43
CA PHE A 120 -16.79 8.96 -12.11
C PHE A 120 -16.30 9.90 -11.01
N LEU A 121 -16.74 9.61 -9.78
CA LEU A 121 -16.24 10.21 -8.55
C LEU A 121 -15.81 9.08 -7.60
N ASP A 122 -14.55 9.12 -7.16
CA ASP A 122 -13.94 8.16 -6.22
C ASP A 122 -13.70 8.84 -4.88
N LEU A 123 -14.64 8.65 -3.93
CA LEU A 123 -14.57 9.22 -2.58
C LEU A 123 -13.77 8.29 -1.66
N GLY A 124 -12.72 8.83 -1.01
CA GLY A 124 -11.75 8.04 -0.27
C GLY A 124 -10.86 7.26 -1.24
N THR A 125 -10.30 7.97 -2.23
CA THR A 125 -9.58 7.36 -3.36
C THR A 125 -8.35 6.55 -2.93
N GLY A 126 -7.76 6.83 -1.76
CA GLY A 126 -6.61 6.11 -1.22
C GLY A 126 -5.44 6.11 -2.19
N SER A 127 -5.03 4.92 -2.64
CA SER A 127 -3.97 4.75 -3.66
C SER A 127 -4.37 5.17 -5.08
N GLY A 128 -5.64 5.54 -5.31
CA GLY A 128 -6.18 5.86 -6.64
C GLY A 128 -6.55 4.64 -7.48
N VAL A 129 -6.47 3.44 -6.94
CA VAL A 129 -6.59 2.18 -7.69
C VAL A 129 -7.89 2.04 -8.47
N LEU A 130 -9.04 2.49 -7.92
CA LEU A 130 -10.35 2.42 -8.57
C LEU A 130 -10.44 3.41 -9.73
N GLY A 131 -10.07 4.67 -9.48
CA GLY A 131 -10.02 5.72 -10.50
C GLY A 131 -9.07 5.36 -11.65
N ILE A 132 -7.89 4.83 -11.35
CA ILE A 132 -6.93 4.34 -12.34
C ILE A 132 -7.56 3.21 -13.17
N GLY A 133 -8.21 2.24 -12.53
CA GLY A 133 -8.92 1.17 -13.21
C GLY A 133 -9.98 1.69 -14.18
N CYS A 134 -10.79 2.65 -13.76
CA CYS A 134 -11.80 3.30 -14.63
C CYS A 134 -11.15 4.01 -15.81
N CYS A 135 -10.09 4.77 -15.59
CA CYS A 135 -9.39 5.50 -16.66
C CYS A 135 -8.77 4.57 -17.71
N LYS A 136 -8.30 3.39 -17.33
CA LYS A 136 -7.78 2.38 -18.27
C LYS A 136 -8.83 1.92 -19.29
N PHE A 137 -10.12 2.11 -19.01
CA PHE A 137 -11.25 1.81 -19.90
C PHE A 137 -11.87 3.07 -20.50
N GLY A 138 -11.18 4.20 -20.45
CA GLY A 138 -11.58 5.42 -21.14
C GLY A 138 -12.65 6.23 -20.39
N LEU A 139 -12.88 5.97 -19.11
CA LEU A 139 -13.63 6.88 -18.25
C LEU A 139 -12.71 8.01 -17.77
N THR A 140 -13.30 9.12 -17.36
CA THR A 140 -12.59 10.24 -16.72
C THR A 140 -13.22 10.52 -15.37
N GLY A 141 -12.48 11.16 -14.45
CA GLY A 141 -13.09 11.43 -13.16
C GLY A 141 -12.19 12.10 -12.15
N GLU A 142 -12.71 12.13 -10.94
CA GLU A 142 -12.09 12.78 -9.79
C GLU A 142 -11.95 11.78 -8.64
N GLY A 143 -10.80 11.83 -7.97
CA GLY A 143 -10.53 11.11 -6.72
C GLY A 143 -10.33 12.11 -5.59
N LEU A 144 -11.04 11.91 -4.49
CA LEU A 144 -10.92 12.76 -3.30
C LEU A 144 -10.49 11.92 -2.11
N ASP A 145 -9.59 12.45 -1.29
CA ASP A 145 -9.22 11.84 -0.01
C ASP A 145 -8.90 12.94 1.01
N ILE A 146 -9.26 12.71 2.27
CA ILE A 146 -8.98 13.64 3.37
C ILE A 146 -7.53 13.53 3.88
N ASP A 147 -6.81 12.46 3.50
CA ASP A 147 -5.42 12.25 3.87
C ASP A 147 -4.50 12.75 2.73
N PRO A 148 -3.74 13.83 2.94
CA PRO A 148 -2.82 14.35 1.92
C PRO A 148 -1.78 13.30 1.46
N LEU A 149 -1.39 12.35 2.32
CA LEU A 149 -0.48 11.26 1.92
C LEU A 149 -1.15 10.28 0.95
N ALA A 150 -2.46 10.08 1.07
CA ALA A 150 -3.23 9.31 0.11
C ALA A 150 -3.34 10.04 -1.24
N VAL A 151 -3.62 11.34 -1.22
CA VAL A 151 -3.63 12.21 -2.42
C VAL A 151 -2.29 12.14 -3.16
N ASP A 152 -1.17 12.32 -2.46
CA ASP A 152 0.17 12.22 -3.05
C ASP A 152 0.41 10.84 -3.67
N ASN A 153 0.04 9.78 -2.96
CA ASN A 153 0.21 8.40 -3.46
C ASN A 153 -0.66 8.13 -4.70
N ALA A 154 -1.90 8.61 -4.72
CA ALA A 154 -2.78 8.48 -5.89
C ALA A 154 -2.23 9.24 -7.11
N VAL A 155 -1.68 10.43 -6.92
CA VAL A 155 -1.02 11.20 -7.99
C VAL A 155 0.19 10.45 -8.57
N GLU A 156 1.03 9.87 -7.71
CA GLU A 156 2.17 9.05 -8.15
C GLU A 156 1.71 7.80 -8.91
N ASN A 157 0.74 7.06 -8.37
CA ASN A 157 0.21 5.88 -9.02
C ASN A 157 -0.48 6.19 -10.35
N ARG A 158 -1.18 7.33 -10.45
CA ARG A 158 -1.71 7.83 -11.73
C ARG A 158 -0.59 7.98 -12.76
N ALA A 159 0.53 8.61 -12.38
CA ALA A 159 1.68 8.80 -13.26
C ALA A 159 2.32 7.45 -13.65
N LEU A 160 2.48 6.51 -12.72
CA LEU A 160 2.98 5.15 -12.98
C LEU A 160 2.14 4.42 -14.04
N ASN A 161 0.85 4.70 -14.11
CA ASN A 161 -0.07 4.11 -15.07
C ASN A 161 -0.21 4.90 -16.37
N ALA A 162 0.60 5.95 -16.57
CA ALA A 162 0.58 6.85 -17.73
C ALA A 162 -0.81 7.48 -17.97
N ILE A 163 -1.57 7.78 -16.91
CA ILE A 163 -2.87 8.44 -16.98
C ILE A 163 -2.64 9.94 -16.89
N ALA A 164 -3.20 10.68 -17.84
CA ALA A 164 -3.10 12.13 -17.90
C ALA A 164 -3.82 12.78 -16.70
N PRO A 165 -3.26 13.87 -16.12
CA PRO A 165 -3.87 14.57 -14.99
C PRO A 165 -5.32 15.01 -15.23
N GLU A 166 -5.64 15.40 -16.45
CA GLU A 166 -6.98 15.81 -16.87
C GLU A 166 -7.98 14.64 -16.97
N SER A 167 -7.50 13.42 -17.10
CA SER A 167 -8.35 12.23 -17.12
C SER A 167 -8.71 11.73 -15.73
N PHE A 168 -7.85 11.96 -14.76
CA PHE A 168 -8.06 11.62 -13.35
C PHE A 168 -7.48 12.71 -12.46
N THR A 169 -8.31 13.65 -12.05
CA THR A 169 -7.91 14.66 -11.06
C THR A 169 -7.95 14.06 -9.66
N VAL A 170 -6.97 14.41 -8.83
CA VAL A 170 -6.93 13.96 -7.44
C VAL A 170 -6.75 15.16 -6.54
N ALA A 171 -7.57 15.28 -5.50
CA ALA A 171 -7.57 16.40 -4.56
C ALA A 171 -7.97 15.96 -3.15
N GLU A 172 -7.74 16.88 -2.19
CA GLU A 172 -8.15 16.79 -0.79
C GLU A 172 -9.62 17.18 -0.61
#